data_d7d3ad5d6b207f2acae538236040821f
#
_entry.id   d7d3ad5d6b207f2acae538236040821f
#
_cell.length_a   1.000
_cell.length_b   1.000
_cell.length_c   1.000
_cell.angle_alpha   90.00
_cell.angle_beta   90.00
_cell.angle_gamma   90.00
#
_symmetry.space_group_name_H-M   'P 1'
#
loop_
_entity.id
_entity.type
_entity.pdbx_description
1 polymer ?
#
loop_
_entity_poly.entity_id
_entity_poly.type
_entity_poly.pdbx_seq_one_letter_code
_entity_poly.pdbx_strand_id
1 'polypeptide(L)'
;MEVQGINSLGDGDLQEQVIDDGVLSGPQTAVTDLQRASRGKLKIDGIIGPKTNAAIARLSPEVVGRRMAVERALRLARIVAREPDQSVFLVGWLTRALSFVR
;
A
#
# COMPACT_ATOMS: atom_id res chain seq x y z
N MET A 1 7.31 14.24 3.88
CA MET A 1 7.47 12.80 4.16
C MET A 1 8.23 12.15 3.03
N GLU A 2 9.14 11.28 3.34
CA GLU A 2 9.93 10.58 2.35
C GLU A 2 9.85 9.07 2.59
N VAL A 3 9.58 8.31 1.52
CA VAL A 3 9.58 6.85 1.56
C VAL A 3 10.89 6.37 0.95
N GLN A 4 11.74 5.74 1.76
CA GLN A 4 13.01 5.21 1.27
C GLN A 4 12.79 4.15 0.21
N GLY A 5 13.54 4.24 -0.89
CA GLY A 5 13.46 3.29 -1.99
C GLY A 5 12.31 3.52 -2.95
N ILE A 6 11.50 4.57 -2.76
CA ILE A 6 10.32 4.83 -3.61
C ILE A 6 10.70 4.97 -5.09
N ASN A 7 11.81 5.60 -5.38
CA ASN A 7 12.25 5.81 -6.77
C ASN A 7 12.63 4.51 -7.48
N SER A 8 13.00 3.46 -6.72
CA SER A 8 13.36 2.16 -7.30
C SER A 8 12.17 1.40 -7.86
N LEU A 9 10.94 1.79 -7.50
CA LEU A 9 9.73 1.13 -8.01
C LEU A 9 9.57 1.28 -9.53
N GLY A 10 10.02 2.40 -10.09
CA GLY A 10 9.96 2.63 -11.53
C GLY A 10 8.59 2.98 -12.10
N ASP A 11 7.52 2.46 -11.54
CA ASP A 11 6.15 2.74 -11.99
C ASP A 11 5.58 3.95 -11.25
N GLY A 12 5.22 5.01 -12.00
CA GLY A 12 4.76 6.27 -11.42
C GLY A 12 3.43 6.16 -10.67
N ASP A 13 2.50 5.36 -11.18
CA ASP A 13 1.19 5.16 -10.53
C ASP A 13 1.36 4.42 -9.21
N LEU A 14 2.21 3.41 -9.18
CA LEU A 14 2.49 2.67 -7.96
C LEU A 14 3.22 3.55 -6.93
N GLN A 15 4.17 4.37 -7.37
CA GLN A 15 4.83 5.35 -6.51
C GLN A 15 3.82 6.30 -5.87
N GLU A 16 2.91 6.86 -6.65
CA GLU A 16 1.87 7.76 -6.15
C GLU A 16 0.98 7.08 -5.12
N GLN A 17 0.62 5.83 -5.37
CA GLN A 17 -0.22 5.05 -4.45
C GLN A 17 0.47 4.83 -3.12
N VAL A 18 1.75 4.47 -3.13
CA VAL A 18 2.54 4.26 -1.91
C VAL A 18 2.69 5.58 -1.14
N ILE A 19 2.97 6.67 -1.84
CA ILE A 19 3.10 7.99 -1.22
C ILE A 19 1.78 8.42 -0.58
N ASP A 20 0.65 8.25 -1.27
CA ASP A 20 -0.67 8.58 -0.73
C ASP A 20 -0.98 7.79 0.54
N ASP A 21 -0.73 6.48 0.53
CA ASP A 21 -0.90 5.64 1.71
C ASP A 21 0.04 6.09 2.84
N GLY A 22 1.27 6.45 2.51
CA GLY A 22 2.26 6.92 3.47
C GLY A 22 1.87 8.22 4.15
N VAL A 23 1.23 9.14 3.43
CA VAL A 23 0.74 10.41 4.01
C VAL A 23 -0.34 10.15 5.06
N LEU A 24 -1.24 9.19 4.82
CA LEU A 24 -2.35 8.88 5.72
C LEU A 24 -1.98 7.92 6.84
N SER A 25 -1.11 6.98 6.57
CA SER A 25 -0.87 5.82 7.45
C SER A 25 0.57 5.71 7.95
N GLY A 26 1.45 6.57 7.46
CA GLY A 26 2.88 6.52 7.73
C GLY A 26 3.65 5.73 6.66
N PRO A 27 4.92 6.11 6.40
CA PRO A 27 5.69 5.51 5.31
C PRO A 27 5.96 4.01 5.52
N GLN A 28 6.23 3.59 6.74
CA GLN A 28 6.49 2.18 7.03
C GLN A 28 5.24 1.32 6.80
N THR A 29 4.07 1.79 7.22
CA THR A 29 2.80 1.09 7.00
C THR A 29 2.49 0.99 5.51
N ALA A 30 2.73 2.05 4.74
CA ALA A 30 2.53 2.03 3.29
C ALA A 30 3.41 0.99 2.62
N VAL A 31 4.68 0.90 3.01
CA VAL A 31 5.61 -0.10 2.45
C VAL A 31 5.20 -1.52 2.84
N THR A 32 4.72 -1.74 4.06
CA THR A 32 4.23 -3.08 4.44
C THR A 32 2.98 -3.47 3.66
N ASP A 33 2.07 -2.53 3.37
CA ASP A 33 0.92 -2.78 2.49
C ASP A 33 1.39 -3.20 1.09
N LEU A 34 2.38 -2.49 0.55
CA LEU A 34 3.00 -2.81 -0.74
C LEU A 34 3.58 -4.22 -0.74
N GLN A 35 4.33 -4.56 0.29
CA GLN A 35 4.98 -5.87 0.41
C GLN A 35 3.97 -7.01 0.52
N ARG A 36 2.91 -6.84 1.31
CA ARG A 36 1.82 -7.83 1.39
C ARG A 36 1.13 -8.00 0.04
N ALA A 37 0.93 -6.92 -0.68
CA ALA A 37 0.35 -6.95 -2.03
C ALA A 37 1.25 -7.68 -3.02
N SER A 38 2.56 -7.62 -2.83
CA SER A 38 3.55 -8.25 -3.72
C SER A 38 3.66 -9.76 -3.54
N ARG A 39 3.23 -10.28 -2.40
CA ARG A 39 3.15 -11.72 -2.06
C ARG A 39 4.45 -12.51 -2.23
N GLY A 40 4.38 -13.84 -2.04
CA GLY A 40 5.53 -14.74 -2.15
C GLY A 40 6.29 -14.86 -0.83
N LYS A 41 7.55 -15.34 -0.93
CA LYS A 41 8.43 -15.52 0.23
C LYS A 41 9.14 -14.22 0.61
N LEU A 42 8.42 -13.12 0.55
CA LEU A 42 8.95 -11.80 0.83
C LEU A 42 8.84 -11.51 2.32
N LYS A 43 9.93 -11.04 2.92
CA LYS A 43 9.91 -10.57 4.30
C LYS A 43 9.20 -9.22 4.36
N ILE A 44 8.23 -9.09 5.26
CA ILE A 44 7.48 -7.85 5.46
C ILE A 44 8.24 -7.03 6.52
N ASP A 45 9.19 -6.23 6.06
CA ASP A 45 10.09 -5.46 6.93
C ASP A 45 9.95 -3.93 6.81
N GLY A 46 9.08 -3.47 5.91
CA GLY A 46 8.87 -2.03 5.69
C GLY A 46 9.97 -1.36 4.87
N ILE A 47 10.81 -2.14 4.19
CA ILE A 47 11.93 -1.63 3.40
C ILE A 47 11.76 -2.04 1.94
N ILE A 48 11.74 -1.06 1.03
CA ILE A 48 11.73 -1.33 -0.41
C ILE A 48 13.17 -1.61 -0.85
N GLY A 49 13.44 -2.87 -1.14
CA GLY A 49 14.75 -3.32 -1.60
C GLY A 49 14.64 -4.22 -2.83
N PRO A 50 15.76 -4.85 -3.24
CA PRO A 50 15.78 -5.69 -4.46
C PRO A 50 14.77 -6.82 -4.44
N LYS A 51 14.50 -7.43 -3.28
CA LYS A 51 13.53 -8.52 -3.16
C LYS A 51 12.09 -8.04 -3.36
N THR A 52 11.75 -6.86 -2.83
CA THR A 52 10.46 -6.22 -3.04
C THR A 52 10.27 -5.91 -4.52
N ASN A 53 11.27 -5.29 -5.14
CA ASN A 53 11.21 -4.96 -6.56
C ASN A 53 11.10 -6.19 -7.46
N ALA A 54 11.80 -7.28 -7.13
CA ALA A 54 11.69 -8.55 -7.86
C ALA A 54 10.29 -9.15 -7.75
N ALA A 55 9.67 -9.10 -6.58
CA ALA A 55 8.31 -9.59 -6.38
C ALA A 55 7.30 -8.78 -7.20
N ILE A 56 7.44 -7.45 -7.24
CA ILE A 56 6.59 -6.57 -8.04
C ILE A 56 6.74 -6.90 -9.53
N ALA A 57 7.97 -7.04 -10.01
CA ALA A 57 8.25 -7.35 -11.41
C ALA A 57 7.63 -8.70 -11.82
N ARG A 58 7.61 -9.67 -10.92
CA ARG A 58 7.02 -10.99 -11.19
C ARG A 58 5.52 -10.94 -11.37
N LEU A 59 4.83 -10.05 -10.66
CA LEU A 59 3.36 -9.92 -10.72
C LEU A 59 2.90 -8.89 -11.75
N SER A 60 3.48 -7.77 -11.78
CA SER A 60 3.29 -6.52 -12.51
C SER A 60 2.87 -5.40 -11.56
N PRO A 61 3.27 -4.15 -11.84
CA PRO A 61 2.88 -3.00 -11.00
C PRO A 61 1.36 -2.82 -10.91
N GLU A 62 0.63 -3.10 -11.98
CA GLU A 62 -0.83 -2.95 -12.01
C GLU A 62 -1.53 -3.92 -11.07
N VAL A 63 -1.11 -5.17 -11.08
CA VAL A 63 -1.65 -6.20 -10.20
C VAL A 63 -1.32 -5.87 -8.74
N VAL A 64 -0.08 -5.48 -8.48
CA VAL A 64 0.36 -5.09 -7.13
C VAL A 64 -0.43 -3.88 -6.64
N GLY A 65 -0.67 -2.89 -7.49
CA GLY A 65 -1.47 -1.72 -7.14
C GLY A 65 -2.89 -2.07 -6.71
N ARG A 66 -3.56 -2.96 -7.44
CA ARG A 66 -4.91 -3.43 -7.08
C ARG A 66 -4.90 -4.19 -5.75
N ARG A 67 -3.93 -5.08 -5.56
CA ARG A 67 -3.79 -5.83 -4.30
C ARG A 67 -3.47 -4.92 -3.13
N MET A 68 -2.66 -3.87 -3.36
CA MET A 68 -2.35 -2.89 -2.34
C MET A 68 -3.61 -2.12 -1.90
N ALA A 69 -4.49 -1.77 -2.83
CA ALA A 69 -5.76 -1.14 -2.49
C ALA A 69 -6.62 -2.05 -1.59
N VAL A 70 -6.64 -3.35 -1.87
CA VAL A 70 -7.35 -4.34 -1.04
C VAL A 70 -6.72 -4.43 0.35
N GLU A 71 -5.40 -4.54 0.45
CA GLU A 71 -4.69 -4.59 1.74
C GLU A 71 -4.97 -3.33 2.58
N ARG A 72 -4.94 -2.18 1.94
CA ARG A 72 -5.25 -0.90 2.59
C ARG A 72 -6.70 -0.86 3.07
N ALA A 73 -7.65 -1.29 2.25
CA ALA A 73 -9.07 -1.35 2.62
C ALA A 73 -9.32 -2.28 3.82
N LEU A 74 -8.67 -3.46 3.82
CA LEU A 74 -8.77 -4.42 4.92
C LEU A 74 -8.20 -3.84 6.23
N ARG A 75 -7.07 -3.15 6.15
CA ARG A 75 -6.47 -2.51 7.32
C ARG A 75 -7.38 -1.43 7.88
N LEU A 76 -7.98 -0.61 7.02
CA LEU A 76 -8.93 0.44 7.44
C LEU A 76 -10.16 -0.18 8.08
N ALA A 77 -10.68 -1.27 7.54
CA ALA A 77 -11.81 -1.99 8.13
C ALA A 77 -11.48 -2.53 9.53
N ARG A 78 -10.27 -3.04 9.74
CA ARG A 78 -9.81 -3.50 11.06
C ARG A 78 -9.73 -2.36 12.06
N ILE A 79 -9.28 -1.18 11.63
CA ILE A 79 -9.24 0.02 12.48
C ILE A 79 -10.65 0.38 12.94
N VAL A 80 -11.61 0.42 12.04
CA VAL A 80 -13.00 0.74 12.37
C VAL A 80 -13.62 -0.32 13.27
N ALA A 81 -13.29 -1.59 13.06
CA ALA A 81 -13.78 -2.69 13.92
C ALA A 81 -13.29 -2.55 15.37
N ARG A 82 -12.06 -2.05 15.57
CA ARG A 82 -11.51 -1.80 16.91
C ARG A 82 -11.94 -0.47 17.51
N GLU A 83 -12.15 0.52 16.65
CA GLU A 83 -12.50 1.90 17.04
C GLU A 83 -13.69 2.37 16.20
N PRO A 84 -14.93 1.96 16.56
CA PRO A 84 -16.13 2.28 15.75
C PRO A 84 -16.37 3.75 15.49
N ASP A 85 -15.93 4.65 16.36
CA ASP A 85 -16.03 6.10 16.14
C ASP A 85 -15.26 6.56 14.90
N GLN A 86 -14.27 5.78 14.44
CA GLN A 86 -13.53 6.09 13.23
C GLN A 86 -14.34 5.81 11.95
N SER A 87 -15.51 5.17 12.06
CA SER A 87 -16.37 4.86 10.91
C SER A 87 -16.78 6.11 10.13
N VAL A 88 -16.84 7.26 10.76
CA VAL A 88 -17.17 8.55 10.12
C VAL A 88 -16.17 8.90 9.01
N PHE A 89 -14.93 8.41 9.11
CA PHE A 89 -13.88 8.67 8.11
C PHE A 89 -13.77 7.59 7.04
N LEU A 90 -14.46 6.46 7.23
CA LEU A 90 -14.23 5.26 6.43
C LEU A 90 -14.54 5.47 4.94
N VAL A 91 -15.63 6.15 4.62
CA VAL A 91 -16.02 6.40 3.23
C VAL A 91 -14.93 7.20 2.50
N GLY A 92 -14.44 8.28 3.13
CA GLY A 92 -13.36 9.09 2.55
C GLY A 92 -12.08 8.29 2.37
N TRP A 93 -11.67 7.52 3.37
CA TRP A 93 -10.48 6.68 3.31
C TRP A 93 -10.57 5.61 2.23
N LEU A 94 -11.71 4.93 2.12
CA LEU A 94 -11.93 3.90 1.09
C LEU A 94 -12.00 4.50 -0.30
N THR A 95 -12.69 5.62 -0.45
CA THR A 95 -12.77 6.33 -1.73
C THR A 95 -11.36 6.66 -2.22
N ARG A 96 -10.51 7.19 -1.35
CA ARG A 96 -9.13 7.53 -1.69
C ARG A 96 -8.30 6.29 -2.03
N ALA A 97 -8.39 5.24 -1.22
CA ALA A 97 -7.65 4.00 -1.45
C ALA A 97 -8.05 3.36 -2.79
N LEU A 98 -9.34 3.32 -3.09
CA LEU A 98 -9.87 2.68 -4.29
C LEU A 98 -9.72 3.55 -5.54
N SER A 99 -9.40 4.84 -5.40
CA SER A 99 -9.16 5.71 -6.55
C SER A 99 -7.95 5.27 -7.39
N PHE A 100 -7.07 4.46 -6.82
CA PHE A 100 -5.91 3.89 -7.53
C PHE A 100 -6.21 2.58 -8.25
N VAL A 101 -7.41 2.04 -8.10
CA VAL A 101 -7.84 0.82 -8.81
C VAL A 101 -8.28 1.21 -10.20
N ARG A 102 -7.73 0.53 -11.21
CA ARG A 102 -8.02 0.80 -12.62
C ARG A 102 -8.41 -0.46 -13.37
#